data_e01b61c603d24f271f98c67515e921c0
#
_entry.id   e01b61c603d24f271f98c67515e921c0
#
_cell.length_a   1.000
_cell.length_b   1.000
_cell.length_c   1.000
_cell.angle_alpha   90.00
_cell.angle_beta   90.00
_cell.angle_gamma   90.00
#
_symmetry.space_group_name_H-M   'P 1'
#
loop_
_entity.id
_entity.type
_entity.pdbx_description
1 polymer ?
#
loop_
_entity_poly.entity_id
_entity_poly.type
_entity_poly.pdbx_seq_one_letter_code
_entity_poly.pdbx_strand_id
1 'polypeptide(L)'
;MGAWRWVAAGAAVLTMALAARQVGAQEPENRGPGAEAPAPVPQVNELVLARMEAERAHLHRVGWWGLMNLVGGAALWASASEDEPGRGAFGMQTAGWGLVNGAIALAGLRWGGGDPPDQPGAALAAESRYAHILLVNLGLNAGYMGVGTTLAVVGRDQEGWDERRGHGTAVVVQGFGLLVLDLVAYLQSRERLRGFQGLLDRVEVAPDASIRVRVP
;
A
#
# COMPACT_ATOMS: atom_id res chain seq x y z
N MET A 1 29.75 -6.35 11.09
CA MET A 1 28.55 -6.72 11.91
C MET A 1 27.35 -5.75 11.69
N GLY A 2 27.01 -5.32 10.51
CA GLY A 2 26.01 -4.26 10.29
C GLY A 2 24.83 -4.58 9.35
N ALA A 3 25.00 -5.45 8.38
CA ALA A 3 24.00 -5.67 7.31
C ALA A 3 22.66 -6.24 7.80
N TRP A 4 22.64 -7.07 8.84
CA TRP A 4 21.43 -7.71 9.38
C TRP A 4 20.48 -6.77 10.12
N ARG A 5 20.97 -5.64 10.63
CA ARG A 5 20.13 -4.68 11.38
C ARG A 5 19.13 -3.94 10.47
N TRP A 6 19.42 -3.79 9.20
CA TRP A 6 18.59 -3.06 8.23
C TRP A 6 17.54 -3.96 7.56
N VAL A 7 17.82 -5.26 7.43
CA VAL A 7 16.82 -6.26 7.01
C VAL A 7 15.70 -6.39 8.06
N ALA A 8 16.03 -6.24 9.33
CA ALA A 8 15.05 -6.27 10.42
C ALA A 8 14.04 -5.11 10.36
N ALA A 9 14.43 -3.92 9.88
CA ALA A 9 13.52 -2.79 9.68
C ALA A 9 12.48 -3.07 8.59
N GLY A 10 12.87 -3.76 7.49
CA GLY A 10 11.93 -4.19 6.45
C GLY A 10 10.93 -5.24 6.93
N ALA A 11 11.36 -6.16 7.81
CA ALA A 11 10.49 -7.19 8.38
C ALA A 11 9.41 -6.60 9.31
N ALA A 12 9.71 -5.52 10.04
CA ALA A 12 8.75 -4.84 10.90
C ALA A 12 7.59 -4.22 10.11
N VAL A 13 7.85 -3.73 8.89
CA VAL A 13 6.82 -3.17 7.99
C VAL A 13 5.89 -4.26 7.47
N LEU A 14 6.43 -5.43 7.13
CA LEU A 14 5.63 -6.58 6.71
C LEU A 14 4.69 -7.03 7.84
N THR A 15 5.17 -7.00 9.08
CA THR A 15 4.38 -7.37 10.26
C THR A 15 3.26 -6.35 10.52
N MET A 16 3.50 -5.05 10.31
CA MET A 16 2.47 -4.01 10.45
C MET A 16 1.40 -4.10 9.36
N ALA A 17 1.77 -4.37 8.10
CA ALA A 17 0.81 -4.55 7.01
C ALA A 17 -0.07 -5.80 7.21
N LEU A 18 0.47 -6.87 7.77
CA LEU A 18 -0.28 -8.08 8.12
C LEU A 18 -1.16 -7.89 9.38
N ALA A 19 -0.68 -7.15 10.38
CA ALA A 19 -1.45 -6.84 11.59
C ALA A 19 -2.64 -5.92 11.33
N ALA A 20 -2.51 -4.94 10.43
CA ALA A 20 -3.61 -4.07 10.00
C ALA A 20 -4.77 -4.87 9.37
N ARG A 21 -4.51 -6.07 8.87
CA ARG A 21 -5.51 -6.99 8.33
C ARG A 21 -6.32 -7.73 9.38
N GLN A 22 -5.71 -8.09 10.51
CA GLN A 22 -6.39 -8.85 11.56
C GLN A 22 -7.39 -8.01 12.37
N VAL A 23 -7.19 -6.69 12.43
CA VAL A 23 -8.11 -5.76 13.14
C VAL A 23 -9.45 -5.58 12.41
N GLY A 24 -9.58 -6.06 11.17
CA GLY A 24 -10.77 -5.88 10.34
C GLY A 24 -11.72 -7.08 10.24
N ALA A 25 -11.42 -8.20 10.86
CA ALA A 25 -12.32 -9.33 10.97
C ALA A 25 -13.25 -9.14 12.21
N GLN A 26 -14.12 -8.12 12.17
CA GLN A 26 -15.26 -8.10 13.07
C GLN A 26 -16.25 -9.14 12.57
N GLU A 27 -16.67 -10.01 13.48
CA GLU A 27 -17.72 -11.00 13.24
C GLU A 27 -18.96 -10.36 12.61
N PRO A 28 -19.62 -11.03 11.68
CA PRO A 28 -20.88 -10.55 11.13
C PRO A 28 -21.88 -10.41 12.27
N GLU A 29 -22.38 -9.19 12.44
CA GLU A 29 -23.48 -8.88 13.35
C GLU A 29 -24.59 -9.92 13.15
N ASN A 30 -24.97 -10.60 14.22
CA ASN A 30 -25.96 -11.67 14.23
C ASN A 30 -27.31 -11.14 13.72
N ARG A 31 -27.55 -11.26 12.42
CA ARG A 31 -28.85 -10.95 11.81
C ARG A 31 -29.82 -12.05 12.21
N GLY A 32 -30.87 -11.65 12.88
CA GLY A 32 -31.98 -12.54 13.15
C GLY A 32 -32.52 -13.20 11.86
N PRO A 33 -33.02 -14.44 11.93
CA PRO A 33 -33.51 -15.16 10.77
C PRO A 33 -34.72 -14.43 10.18
N GLY A 34 -34.61 -13.90 8.94
CA GLY A 34 -35.74 -13.39 8.18
C GLY A 34 -35.60 -12.02 7.51
N ALA A 35 -34.53 -11.27 7.74
CA ALA A 35 -34.34 -10.02 7.00
C ALA A 35 -33.63 -10.33 5.64
N GLU A 36 -34.42 -10.38 4.58
CA GLU A 36 -33.90 -10.41 3.22
C GLU A 36 -33.07 -9.12 2.98
N ALA A 37 -31.80 -9.28 2.63
CA ALA A 37 -30.93 -8.14 2.37
C ALA A 37 -31.51 -7.35 1.18
N PRO A 38 -31.68 -6.02 1.26
CA PRO A 38 -32.16 -5.23 0.13
C PRO A 38 -31.24 -5.46 -1.06
N ALA A 39 -31.83 -5.60 -2.26
CA ALA A 39 -31.10 -5.83 -3.48
C ALA A 39 -30.00 -4.76 -3.65
N PRO A 40 -28.77 -5.14 -3.99
CA PRO A 40 -27.67 -4.21 -4.09
C PRO A 40 -27.96 -3.14 -5.16
N VAL A 41 -27.75 -1.87 -4.79
CA VAL A 41 -27.90 -0.77 -5.74
C VAL A 41 -26.83 -0.93 -6.83
N PRO A 42 -27.17 -1.00 -8.12
CA PRO A 42 -26.22 -1.30 -9.20
C PRO A 42 -24.95 -0.43 -9.16
N GLN A 43 -25.09 0.86 -8.85
CA GLN A 43 -23.99 1.82 -8.73
C GLN A 43 -23.02 1.50 -7.57
N VAL A 44 -23.51 0.90 -6.48
CA VAL A 44 -22.64 0.44 -5.39
C VAL A 44 -21.77 -0.71 -5.86
N ASN A 45 -22.32 -1.65 -6.61
CA ASN A 45 -21.56 -2.77 -7.18
C ASN A 45 -20.45 -2.29 -8.13
N GLU A 46 -20.73 -1.30 -8.97
CA GLU A 46 -19.73 -0.70 -9.86
C GLU A 46 -18.56 -0.09 -9.07
N LEU A 47 -18.84 0.65 -7.99
CA LEU A 47 -17.79 1.22 -7.14
C LEU A 47 -17.00 0.15 -6.39
N VAL A 48 -17.64 -0.93 -5.94
CA VAL A 48 -16.98 -2.08 -5.30
C VAL A 48 -16.02 -2.76 -6.29
N LEU A 49 -16.48 -3.05 -7.50
CA LEU A 49 -15.65 -3.67 -8.53
C LEU A 49 -14.48 -2.75 -8.93
N ALA A 50 -14.74 -1.45 -9.13
CA ALA A 50 -13.70 -0.47 -9.42
C ALA A 50 -12.65 -0.37 -8.30
N ARG A 51 -13.03 -0.50 -7.02
CA ARG A 51 -12.09 -0.57 -5.90
C ARG A 51 -11.21 -1.82 -6.00
N MET A 52 -11.82 -2.99 -6.18
CA MET A 52 -11.09 -4.27 -6.23
C MET A 52 -10.10 -4.28 -7.40
N GLU A 53 -10.50 -3.77 -8.55
CA GLU A 53 -9.64 -3.62 -9.71
C GLU A 53 -8.49 -2.64 -9.45
N ALA A 54 -8.77 -1.48 -8.86
CA ALA A 54 -7.76 -0.48 -8.53
C ALA A 54 -6.74 -0.99 -7.51
N GLU A 55 -7.18 -1.71 -6.47
CA GLU A 55 -6.31 -2.36 -5.48
C GLU A 55 -5.39 -3.39 -6.16
N ARG A 56 -5.96 -4.24 -7.02
CA ARG A 56 -5.20 -5.24 -7.77
C ARG A 56 -4.19 -4.59 -8.72
N ALA A 57 -4.60 -3.55 -9.45
CA ALA A 57 -3.72 -2.79 -10.34
C ALA A 57 -2.58 -2.11 -9.57
N HIS A 58 -2.85 -1.57 -8.37
CA HIS A 58 -1.84 -1.01 -7.50
C HIS A 58 -0.82 -2.07 -7.05
N LEU A 59 -1.28 -3.23 -6.59
CA LEU A 59 -0.40 -4.35 -6.20
C LEU A 59 0.47 -4.82 -7.39
N HIS A 60 -0.07 -4.86 -8.60
CA HIS A 60 0.74 -5.16 -9.79
C HIS A 60 1.84 -4.11 -10.02
N ARG A 61 1.54 -2.81 -9.88
CA ARG A 61 2.55 -1.74 -10.02
C ARG A 61 3.65 -1.86 -8.95
N VAL A 62 3.27 -2.12 -7.69
CA VAL A 62 4.24 -2.36 -6.61
C VAL A 62 5.07 -3.62 -6.88
N GLY A 63 4.46 -4.68 -7.40
CA GLY A 63 5.15 -5.90 -7.79
C GLY A 63 6.17 -5.68 -8.91
N TRP A 64 5.80 -4.96 -9.95
CA TRP A 64 6.73 -4.57 -11.03
C TRP A 64 7.86 -3.68 -10.51
N TRP A 65 7.55 -2.68 -9.67
CA TRP A 65 8.55 -1.87 -9.00
C TRP A 65 9.52 -2.74 -8.20
N GLY A 66 9.00 -3.70 -7.44
CA GLY A 66 9.80 -4.66 -6.68
C GLY A 66 10.70 -5.52 -7.57
N LEU A 67 10.18 -6.07 -8.66
CA LEU A 67 10.94 -6.89 -9.60
C LEU A 67 12.08 -6.10 -10.26
N MET A 68 11.81 -4.90 -10.75
CA MET A 68 12.82 -4.05 -11.38
C MET A 68 13.93 -3.68 -10.39
N ASN A 69 13.58 -3.39 -9.15
CA ASN A 69 14.55 -3.09 -8.10
C ASN A 69 15.35 -4.34 -7.67
N LEU A 70 14.71 -5.50 -7.60
CA LEU A 70 15.40 -6.76 -7.29
C LEU A 70 16.45 -7.07 -8.35
N VAL A 71 16.06 -7.07 -9.62
CA VAL A 71 16.94 -7.43 -10.72
C VAL A 71 18.02 -6.36 -10.93
N GLY A 72 17.63 -5.08 -11.02
CA GLY A 72 18.56 -3.97 -11.21
C GLY A 72 19.52 -3.80 -10.03
N GLY A 73 19.00 -3.91 -8.82
CA GLY A 73 19.81 -3.85 -7.59
C GLY A 73 20.81 -4.99 -7.49
N ALA A 74 20.38 -6.22 -7.78
CA ALA A 74 21.27 -7.37 -7.79
C ALA A 74 22.38 -7.25 -8.87
N ALA A 75 22.04 -6.75 -10.06
CA ALA A 75 23.01 -6.50 -11.11
C ALA A 75 24.05 -5.44 -10.72
N LEU A 76 23.60 -4.33 -10.11
CA LEU A 76 24.49 -3.28 -9.61
C LEU A 76 25.40 -3.81 -8.49
N TRP A 77 24.87 -4.58 -7.56
CA TRP A 77 25.63 -5.18 -6.48
C TRP A 77 26.69 -6.16 -7.01
N ALA A 78 26.29 -7.07 -7.89
CA ALA A 78 27.18 -8.09 -8.44
C ALA A 78 28.30 -7.51 -9.36
N SER A 79 28.07 -6.32 -9.94
CA SER A 79 29.02 -5.64 -10.82
C SER A 79 29.86 -4.56 -10.12
N ALA A 80 29.66 -4.32 -8.83
CA ALA A 80 30.45 -3.36 -8.07
C ALA A 80 31.83 -3.96 -7.72
N SER A 81 32.88 -3.16 -7.92
CA SER A 81 34.23 -3.49 -7.50
C SER A 81 34.48 -3.11 -6.04
N GLU A 82 35.60 -3.57 -5.45
CA GLU A 82 36.02 -3.21 -4.11
C GLU A 82 36.22 -1.69 -3.93
N ASP A 83 36.61 -1.00 -5.01
CA ASP A 83 36.78 0.45 -5.04
C ASP A 83 35.47 1.24 -5.15
N GLU A 84 34.33 0.55 -5.30
CA GLU A 84 32.99 1.14 -5.45
C GLU A 84 32.01 0.75 -4.32
N PRO A 85 32.38 0.89 -3.02
CA PRO A 85 31.56 0.40 -1.93
C PRO A 85 30.16 1.03 -1.90
N GLY A 86 30.03 2.29 -2.28
CA GLY A 86 28.74 2.99 -2.38
C GLY A 86 27.82 2.41 -3.44
N ARG A 87 28.37 2.00 -4.60
CA ARG A 87 27.61 1.34 -5.67
C ARG A 87 27.13 -0.05 -5.24
N GLY A 88 28.02 -0.81 -4.61
CA GLY A 88 27.67 -2.12 -4.05
C GLY A 88 26.56 -2.03 -3.01
N ALA A 89 26.68 -1.10 -2.06
CA ALA A 89 25.71 -0.84 -1.02
C ALA A 89 24.35 -0.38 -1.58
N PHE A 90 24.35 0.53 -2.55
CA PHE A 90 23.14 0.97 -3.25
C PHE A 90 22.45 -0.22 -3.94
N GLY A 91 23.19 -1.05 -4.67
CA GLY A 91 22.65 -2.22 -5.36
C GLY A 91 22.07 -3.24 -4.39
N MET A 92 22.78 -3.59 -3.33
CA MET A 92 22.34 -4.52 -2.32
C MET A 92 21.05 -4.03 -1.61
N GLN A 93 21.03 -2.76 -1.21
CA GLN A 93 19.86 -2.16 -0.55
C GLN A 93 18.65 -2.12 -1.48
N THR A 94 18.86 -1.76 -2.76
CA THR A 94 17.81 -1.72 -3.79
C THR A 94 17.24 -3.12 -4.04
N ALA A 95 18.08 -4.15 -4.15
CA ALA A 95 17.65 -5.53 -4.31
C ALA A 95 16.83 -6.02 -3.10
N GLY A 96 17.29 -5.70 -1.89
CA GLY A 96 16.57 -6.03 -0.65
C GLY A 96 15.17 -5.43 -0.60
N TRP A 97 15.03 -4.16 -0.92
CA TRP A 97 13.71 -3.51 -1.03
C TRP A 97 12.88 -4.10 -2.17
N GLY A 98 13.49 -4.43 -3.30
CA GLY A 98 12.82 -5.11 -4.40
C GLY A 98 12.17 -6.42 -3.97
N LEU A 99 12.90 -7.23 -3.19
CA LEU A 99 12.39 -8.47 -2.61
C LEU A 99 11.20 -8.22 -1.66
N VAL A 100 11.31 -7.24 -0.76
CA VAL A 100 10.23 -6.90 0.19
C VAL A 100 8.98 -6.45 -0.54
N ASN A 101 9.10 -5.52 -1.49
CA ASN A 101 7.98 -5.00 -2.27
C ASN A 101 7.32 -6.09 -3.13
N GLY A 102 8.13 -6.96 -3.74
CA GLY A 102 7.64 -8.12 -4.49
C GLY A 102 6.87 -9.10 -3.61
N ALA A 103 7.37 -9.38 -2.41
CA ALA A 103 6.70 -10.26 -1.44
C ALA A 103 5.36 -9.66 -0.95
N ILE A 104 5.32 -8.36 -0.65
CA ILE A 104 4.09 -7.65 -0.26
C ILE A 104 3.06 -7.71 -1.39
N ALA A 105 3.47 -7.40 -2.63
CA ALA A 105 2.58 -7.44 -3.78
C ALA A 105 2.05 -8.86 -4.03
N LEU A 106 2.91 -9.88 -3.99
CA LEU A 106 2.52 -11.27 -4.17
C LEU A 106 1.54 -11.73 -3.08
N ALA A 107 1.83 -11.39 -1.82
CA ALA A 107 0.95 -11.69 -0.70
C ALA A 107 -0.42 -11.00 -0.87
N GLY A 108 -0.44 -9.73 -1.27
CA GLY A 108 -1.66 -8.98 -1.54
C GLY A 108 -2.48 -9.60 -2.67
N LEU A 109 -1.84 -9.98 -3.78
CA LEU A 109 -2.50 -10.59 -4.93
C LEU A 109 -3.04 -12.01 -4.63
N ARG A 110 -2.33 -12.77 -3.79
CA ARG A 110 -2.69 -14.17 -3.50
C ARG A 110 -3.74 -14.30 -2.41
N TRP A 111 -3.64 -13.47 -1.39
CA TRP A 111 -4.50 -13.56 -0.19
C TRP A 111 -5.29 -12.28 0.08
N GLY A 112 -5.15 -11.25 -0.80
CA GLY A 112 -5.78 -9.93 -0.67
C GLY A 112 -7.23 -9.86 -1.04
N GLY A 113 -7.72 -10.75 -1.88
CA GLY A 113 -9.10 -10.78 -2.33
C GLY A 113 -10.03 -11.38 -1.27
N GLY A 114 -10.88 -10.56 -0.65
CA GLY A 114 -12.06 -11.01 0.05
C GLY A 114 -13.28 -10.97 -0.88
N ASP A 115 -14.41 -11.52 -0.43
CA ASP A 115 -15.67 -11.39 -1.14
C ASP A 115 -16.08 -9.92 -1.27
N PRO A 116 -16.69 -9.54 -2.39
CA PRO A 116 -17.23 -8.20 -2.55
C PRO A 116 -18.25 -7.91 -1.43
N PRO A 117 -18.17 -6.74 -0.78
CA PRO A 117 -19.19 -6.38 0.22
C PRO A 117 -20.55 -6.22 -0.46
N ASP A 118 -21.55 -6.87 0.09
CA ASP A 118 -22.95 -6.91 -0.39
C ASP A 118 -23.76 -5.68 0.04
N GLN A 119 -23.26 -4.90 1.00
CA GLN A 119 -23.95 -3.76 1.60
C GLN A 119 -23.22 -2.44 1.31
N PRO A 120 -23.96 -1.34 1.05
CA PRO A 120 -23.38 -0.02 0.79
C PRO A 120 -22.46 0.47 1.92
N GLY A 121 -22.86 0.27 3.18
CA GLY A 121 -22.07 0.65 4.35
C GLY A 121 -20.75 -0.12 4.45
N ALA A 122 -20.79 -1.44 4.21
CA ALA A 122 -19.59 -2.29 4.18
C ALA A 122 -18.66 -1.91 3.01
N ALA A 123 -19.22 -1.57 1.86
CA ALA A 123 -18.47 -1.11 0.69
C ALA A 123 -17.74 0.21 0.98
N LEU A 124 -18.43 1.19 1.58
CA LEU A 124 -17.82 2.46 2.00
C LEU A 124 -16.73 2.24 3.05
N ALA A 125 -16.97 1.38 4.04
CA ALA A 125 -15.98 1.05 5.07
C ALA A 125 -14.74 0.39 4.46
N ALA A 126 -14.90 -0.49 3.47
CA ALA A 126 -13.80 -1.14 2.78
C ALA A 126 -12.95 -0.14 1.97
N GLU A 127 -13.58 0.79 1.24
CA GLU A 127 -12.88 1.86 0.52
C GLU A 127 -12.16 2.81 1.49
N SER A 128 -12.81 3.20 2.58
CA SER A 128 -12.20 4.06 3.62
C SER A 128 -10.98 3.39 4.24
N ARG A 129 -11.03 2.10 4.52
CA ARG A 129 -9.89 1.33 5.04
C ARG A 129 -8.75 1.32 4.04
N TYR A 130 -9.03 1.09 2.76
CA TYR A 130 -8.02 1.13 1.71
C TYR A 130 -7.35 2.50 1.62
N ALA A 131 -8.13 3.60 1.64
CA ALA A 131 -7.60 4.95 1.66
C ALA A 131 -6.71 5.22 2.89
N HIS A 132 -7.09 4.74 4.07
CA HIS A 132 -6.29 4.89 5.29
C HIS A 132 -4.96 4.12 5.20
N ILE A 133 -4.96 2.91 4.65
CA ILE A 133 -3.71 2.13 4.42
C ILE A 133 -2.77 2.92 3.51
N LEU A 134 -3.28 3.44 2.40
CA LEU A 134 -2.48 4.26 1.47
C LEU A 134 -1.95 5.53 2.14
N LEU A 135 -2.74 6.20 2.96
CA LEU A 135 -2.30 7.39 3.70
C LEU A 135 -1.18 7.08 4.70
N VAL A 136 -1.28 5.96 5.42
CA VAL A 136 -0.21 5.48 6.31
C VAL A 136 1.06 5.18 5.51
N ASN A 137 0.93 4.50 4.36
CA ASN A 137 2.08 4.21 3.49
C ASN A 137 2.74 5.49 2.97
N LEU A 138 1.98 6.51 2.60
CA LEU A 138 2.52 7.82 2.21
C LEU A 138 3.39 8.42 3.33
N GLY A 139 2.92 8.36 4.59
CA GLY A 139 3.67 8.81 5.75
C GLY A 139 4.96 7.99 5.98
N LEU A 140 4.87 6.67 5.86
CA LEU A 140 6.02 5.77 5.97
C LEU A 140 7.06 6.04 4.88
N ASN A 141 6.64 6.20 3.63
CA ASN A 141 7.54 6.49 2.51
C ASN A 141 8.26 7.83 2.69
N ALA A 142 7.55 8.87 3.17
CA ALA A 142 8.18 10.15 3.53
C ALA A 142 9.20 9.98 4.68
N GLY A 143 8.88 9.17 5.69
CA GLY A 143 9.79 8.82 6.78
C GLY A 143 11.05 8.10 6.28
N TYR A 144 10.90 7.12 5.39
CA TYR A 144 12.04 6.43 4.76
C TYR A 144 12.93 7.40 3.98
N MET A 145 12.36 8.33 3.22
CA MET A 145 13.13 9.35 2.52
C MET A 145 13.92 10.22 3.50
N GLY A 146 13.34 10.60 4.64
CA GLY A 146 14.04 11.34 5.70
C GLY A 146 15.22 10.56 6.28
N VAL A 147 15.01 9.28 6.64
CA VAL A 147 16.07 8.39 7.14
C VAL A 147 17.15 8.19 6.08
N GLY A 148 16.77 7.90 4.85
CA GLY A 148 17.71 7.71 3.74
C GLY A 148 18.55 8.94 3.47
N THR A 149 17.95 10.14 3.49
CA THR A 149 18.65 11.41 3.34
C THR A 149 19.66 11.61 4.49
N THR A 150 19.27 11.33 5.72
CA THR A 150 20.16 11.42 6.88
C THR A 150 21.37 10.50 6.70
N LEU A 151 21.15 9.25 6.32
CA LEU A 151 22.24 8.29 6.06
C LEU A 151 23.16 8.74 4.93
N ALA A 152 22.61 9.38 3.90
CA ALA A 152 23.38 9.81 2.73
C ALA A 152 24.23 11.07 2.99
N VAL A 153 23.87 11.91 3.97
CA VAL A 153 24.53 13.20 4.17
C VAL A 153 25.36 13.31 5.46
N VAL A 154 25.04 12.51 6.49
CA VAL A 154 25.72 12.56 7.79
C VAL A 154 27.02 11.76 7.76
N GLY A 155 28.08 12.34 8.32
CA GLY A 155 29.36 11.66 8.53
C GLY A 155 30.24 11.57 7.29
N ARG A 156 30.25 12.60 6.46
CA ARG A 156 31.08 12.69 5.23
C ARG A 156 32.57 12.48 5.46
N ASP A 157 33.05 12.87 6.65
CA ASP A 157 34.47 12.77 7.03
C ASP A 157 34.80 11.46 7.76
N GLN A 158 33.83 10.53 7.82
CA GLN A 158 34.00 9.26 8.55
C GLN A 158 34.28 8.11 7.56
N GLU A 159 35.09 7.17 8.01
CA GLU A 159 35.30 5.90 7.30
C GLU A 159 33.97 5.19 7.01
N GLY A 160 33.85 4.59 5.82
CA GLY A 160 32.63 3.90 5.37
C GLY A 160 31.49 4.85 4.99
N TRP A 161 31.77 6.15 4.79
CA TRP A 161 30.71 7.09 4.35
C TRP A 161 30.14 6.74 2.98
N ASP A 162 30.95 6.33 2.02
CA ASP A 162 30.48 5.97 0.68
C ASP A 162 29.47 4.82 0.72
N GLU A 163 29.72 3.79 1.53
CA GLU A 163 28.79 2.68 1.74
C GLU A 163 27.45 3.18 2.35
N ARG A 164 27.52 4.00 3.41
CA ARG A 164 26.32 4.59 4.05
C ARG A 164 25.55 5.46 3.09
N ARG A 165 26.24 6.26 2.29
CA ARG A 165 25.64 7.08 1.23
C ARG A 165 24.91 6.21 0.21
N GLY A 166 25.51 5.09 -0.21
CA GLY A 166 24.90 4.13 -1.12
C GLY A 166 23.59 3.59 -0.56
N HIS A 167 23.60 3.09 0.67
CA HIS A 167 22.38 2.62 1.36
C HIS A 167 21.34 3.72 1.49
N GLY A 168 21.74 4.91 1.98
CA GLY A 168 20.84 6.04 2.18
C GLY A 168 20.17 6.49 0.88
N THR A 169 20.93 6.61 -0.20
CA THR A 169 20.41 6.98 -1.53
C THR A 169 19.41 5.95 -2.04
N ALA A 170 19.69 4.65 -1.87
CA ALA A 170 18.76 3.59 -2.24
C ALA A 170 17.43 3.71 -1.48
N VAL A 171 17.47 3.98 -0.16
CA VAL A 171 16.26 4.16 0.65
C VAL A 171 15.45 5.38 0.19
N VAL A 172 16.10 6.49 -0.18
CA VAL A 172 15.42 7.68 -0.75
C VAL A 172 14.73 7.31 -2.07
N VAL A 173 15.41 6.63 -2.97
CA VAL A 173 14.84 6.23 -4.28
C VAL A 173 13.64 5.29 -4.09
N GLN A 174 13.76 4.33 -3.18
CA GLN A 174 12.66 3.40 -2.87
C GLN A 174 11.46 4.13 -2.25
N GLY A 175 11.71 4.97 -1.25
CA GLY A 175 10.66 5.76 -0.60
C GLY A 175 9.94 6.70 -1.59
N PHE A 176 10.69 7.35 -2.49
CA PHE A 176 10.10 8.22 -3.51
C PHE A 176 9.26 7.44 -4.52
N GLY A 177 9.77 6.32 -5.05
CA GLY A 177 9.01 5.49 -6.01
C GLY A 177 7.71 4.97 -5.41
N LEU A 178 7.75 4.43 -4.19
CA LEU A 178 6.54 3.96 -3.50
C LEU A 178 5.59 5.12 -3.15
N LEU A 179 6.11 6.27 -2.74
CA LEU A 179 5.30 7.46 -2.46
C LEU A 179 4.48 7.88 -3.68
N VAL A 180 5.08 7.87 -4.87
CA VAL A 180 4.37 8.20 -6.11
C VAL A 180 3.28 7.16 -6.41
N LEU A 181 3.59 5.85 -6.28
CA LEU A 181 2.63 4.78 -6.54
C LEU A 181 1.44 4.85 -5.57
N ASP A 182 1.71 5.03 -4.27
CA ASP A 182 0.69 5.12 -3.23
C ASP A 182 -0.14 6.41 -3.36
N LEU A 183 0.48 7.54 -3.76
CA LEU A 183 -0.23 8.80 -3.97
C LEU A 183 -1.25 8.68 -5.10
N VAL A 184 -0.87 8.07 -6.24
CA VAL A 184 -1.80 7.85 -7.35
C VAL A 184 -2.97 6.97 -6.90
N ALA A 185 -2.71 5.87 -6.19
CA ALA A 185 -3.75 4.99 -5.67
C ALA A 185 -4.66 5.71 -4.66
N TYR A 186 -4.07 6.54 -3.77
CA TYR A 186 -4.81 7.33 -2.79
C TYR A 186 -5.73 8.35 -3.44
N LEU A 187 -5.26 9.08 -4.45
CA LEU A 187 -6.10 10.07 -5.16
C LEU A 187 -7.28 9.39 -5.85
N GLN A 188 -7.06 8.24 -6.50
CA GLN A 188 -8.14 7.43 -7.10
C GLN A 188 -9.13 6.92 -6.04
N SER A 189 -8.65 6.49 -4.89
CA SER A 189 -9.50 6.07 -3.76
C SER A 189 -10.35 7.24 -3.24
N ARG A 190 -9.77 8.44 -3.13
CA ARG A 190 -10.52 9.65 -2.73
C ARG A 190 -11.66 9.99 -3.69
N GLU A 191 -11.47 9.78 -4.98
CA GLU A 191 -12.54 9.99 -5.97
C GLU A 191 -13.68 8.97 -5.80
N ARG A 192 -13.36 7.69 -5.61
CA ARG A 192 -14.37 6.66 -5.30
C ARG A 192 -15.13 6.92 -4.00
N LEU A 193 -14.44 7.39 -2.95
CA LEU A 193 -15.09 7.78 -1.70
C LEU A 193 -16.12 8.90 -1.90
N ARG A 194 -15.82 9.90 -2.74
CA ARG A 194 -16.80 10.94 -3.10
C ARG A 194 -18.00 10.35 -3.85
N GLY A 195 -17.77 9.36 -4.72
CA GLY A 195 -18.83 8.63 -5.41
C GLY A 195 -19.77 7.92 -4.41
N PHE A 196 -19.23 7.21 -3.43
CA PHE A 196 -20.02 6.58 -2.37
C PHE A 196 -20.83 7.58 -1.55
N GLN A 197 -20.22 8.69 -1.14
CA GLN A 197 -20.92 9.77 -0.41
C GLN A 197 -22.06 10.36 -1.23
N GLY A 198 -21.84 10.66 -2.51
CA GLY A 198 -22.87 11.16 -3.39
C GLY A 198 -24.02 10.18 -3.63
N LEU A 199 -23.80 8.87 -3.52
CA LEU A 199 -24.86 7.87 -3.55
C LEU A 199 -25.66 7.84 -2.24
N LEU A 200 -24.99 7.91 -1.10
CA LEU A 200 -25.65 7.93 0.21
C LEU A 200 -26.51 9.19 0.39
N ASP A 201 -26.06 10.33 -0.10
CA ASP A 201 -26.80 11.57 -0.04
C ASP A 201 -28.10 11.55 -0.88
N ARG A 202 -28.19 10.63 -1.86
CA ARG A 202 -29.39 10.43 -2.68
C ARG A 202 -30.39 9.43 -2.11
N VAL A 203 -29.95 8.65 -1.13
CA VAL A 203 -30.79 7.65 -0.45
C VAL A 203 -31.53 8.31 0.72
N GLU A 204 -32.77 8.72 0.51
CA GLU A 204 -33.65 9.19 1.58
C GLU A 204 -34.42 8.00 2.16
N VAL A 205 -34.31 7.79 3.47
CA VAL A 205 -35.21 6.89 4.20
C VAL A 205 -36.51 7.67 4.49
N ALA A 206 -37.58 7.31 3.80
CA ALA A 206 -38.87 7.94 4.05
C ALA A 206 -39.41 7.52 5.44
N PRO A 207 -40.31 8.31 6.06
CA PRO A 207 -40.89 8.02 7.38
C PRO A 207 -41.60 6.67 7.48
N ASP A 208 -41.99 6.08 6.35
CA ASP A 208 -42.61 4.76 6.23
C ASP A 208 -41.62 3.60 6.08
N ALA A 209 -40.33 3.87 6.36
CA ALA A 209 -39.18 2.95 6.14
C ALA A 209 -38.96 2.51 4.68
N SER A 210 -39.63 3.17 3.72
CA SER A 210 -39.32 2.95 2.29
C SER A 210 -38.03 3.71 1.87
N ILE A 211 -37.21 3.08 1.05
CA ILE A 211 -36.00 3.70 0.50
C ILE A 211 -36.39 4.40 -0.81
N ARG A 212 -36.22 5.73 -0.87
CA ARG A 212 -36.43 6.52 -2.09
C ARG A 212 -35.08 6.99 -2.61
N VAL A 213 -34.81 6.72 -3.90
CA VAL A 213 -33.65 7.23 -4.58
C VAL A 213 -34.07 8.50 -5.32
N ARG A 214 -33.49 9.65 -4.97
CA ARG A 214 -33.71 10.89 -5.70
C ARG A 214 -32.93 10.81 -7.03
N VAL A 215 -33.67 10.67 -8.13
CA VAL A 215 -33.14 10.74 -9.49
C VAL A 215 -33.02 12.23 -9.86
N PRO A 216 -31.88 12.68 -10.44
CA PRO A 216 -31.68 14.06 -10.85
C PRO A 216 -32.63 14.49 -11.95
#